data_ddfac8e7f68a0e130959a30d999d4b7f
#
_entry.id   ddfac8e7f68a0e130959a30d999d4b7f
#
_cell.length_a   1.000
_cell.length_b   1.000
_cell.length_c   1.000
_cell.angle_alpha   90.00
_cell.angle_beta   90.00
_cell.angle_gamma   90.00
#
_symmetry.space_group_name_H-M   'P 1'
#
loop_
_entity.id
_entity.type
_entity.pdbx_description
1 polymer ?
#
loop_
_entity_poly.entity_id
_entity_poly.type
_entity_poly.pdbx_seq_one_letter_code
_entity_poly.pdbx_strand_id
1 'polypeptide(L)'
;MTEVSSFLQLVVTAMVPFILAAQGTMLAGRAGVFNVAQEGLMMLGASVGFLVSLKFGGNLVGLVVAALVGGFFGWFLGWVTTRFRLDQFVIGLALFFAATGVASLLYKVVIGVTLQPPLIPTLDDVSIPLLSSIPVLGPVLFQQSAMVYLAFVVSGLLYWLLYRTNHGLKLRSVGENPKAADSLGVNVARTRIWCSAAGAALMALAGAYLPMTYTGTYTEGMVAGRGWLAIALAFFGGWRPQYILLGSAFFAGMEVLALRVQVGGLDVPHQFISMLPYVATLLVMMFALRFARIPAFLGRNYDRESRTSH
;
A
#
# COMPACT_ATOMS: atom_id res chain seq x y z
N MET A 1 -20.53 -15.88 -17.56
CA MET A 1 -19.42 -16.11 -16.61
C MET A 1 -19.92 -16.99 -15.50
N THR A 2 -19.13 -17.94 -15.04
CA THR A 2 -19.49 -18.74 -13.86
C THR A 2 -19.39 -17.82 -12.62
N GLU A 3 -20.20 -18.02 -11.58
CA GLU A 3 -20.15 -17.25 -10.34
C GLU A 3 -18.75 -17.21 -9.71
N VAL A 4 -18.03 -18.33 -9.87
CA VAL A 4 -16.64 -18.45 -9.39
C VAL A 4 -15.69 -17.53 -10.15
N SER A 5 -15.81 -17.41 -11.48
CA SER A 5 -14.91 -16.53 -12.25
C SER A 5 -15.11 -15.05 -11.90
N SER A 6 -16.37 -14.61 -11.73
CA SER A 6 -16.65 -13.22 -11.30
C SER A 6 -16.19 -12.95 -9.86
N PHE A 7 -16.27 -13.95 -8.96
CA PHE A 7 -15.70 -13.80 -7.62
C PHE A 7 -14.19 -13.61 -7.66
N LEU A 8 -13.48 -14.47 -8.37
CA LEU A 8 -12.03 -14.42 -8.47
C LEU A 8 -11.54 -13.13 -9.18
N GLN A 9 -12.28 -12.66 -10.20
CA GLN A 9 -11.98 -11.40 -10.88
C GLN A 9 -12.06 -10.22 -9.90
N LEU A 10 -13.12 -10.13 -9.09
CA LEU A 10 -13.27 -9.11 -8.06
C LEU A 10 -12.16 -9.20 -6.99
N VAL A 11 -11.77 -10.42 -6.59
CA VAL A 11 -10.67 -10.62 -5.65
C VAL A 11 -9.37 -10.07 -6.21
N VAL A 12 -9.03 -10.35 -7.47
CA VAL A 12 -7.79 -9.85 -8.10
C VAL A 12 -7.80 -8.32 -8.17
N THR A 13 -8.92 -7.70 -8.52
CA THR A 13 -9.07 -6.25 -8.50
C THR A 13 -8.91 -5.66 -7.08
N ALA A 14 -9.53 -6.30 -6.08
CA ALA A 14 -9.47 -5.87 -4.68
C ALA A 14 -8.09 -6.10 -4.03
N MET A 15 -7.24 -6.96 -4.59
CA MET A 15 -5.87 -7.16 -4.09
C MET A 15 -4.96 -5.95 -4.28
N VAL A 16 -5.18 -5.12 -5.30
CA VAL A 16 -4.24 -4.06 -5.74
C VAL A 16 -3.87 -3.09 -4.62
N PRO A 17 -4.82 -2.45 -3.91
CA PRO A 17 -4.49 -1.53 -2.83
C PRO A 17 -3.71 -2.21 -1.70
N PHE A 18 -4.04 -3.46 -1.36
CA PHE A 18 -3.31 -4.23 -0.36
C PHE A 18 -1.89 -4.57 -0.80
N ILE A 19 -1.72 -5.02 -2.05
CA ILE A 19 -0.40 -5.32 -2.61
C ILE A 19 0.49 -4.08 -2.57
N LEU A 20 0.05 -2.97 -3.15
CA LEU A 20 0.87 -1.77 -3.28
C LEU A 20 1.20 -1.16 -1.91
N ALA A 21 0.21 -1.02 -1.02
CA ALA A 21 0.42 -0.45 0.29
C ALA A 21 1.32 -1.33 1.17
N ALA A 22 1.10 -2.64 1.22
CA ALA A 22 1.92 -3.55 2.01
C ALA A 22 3.34 -3.74 1.44
N GLN A 23 3.51 -3.72 0.12
CA GLN A 23 4.83 -3.70 -0.52
C GLN A 23 5.58 -2.40 -0.20
N GLY A 24 4.87 -1.26 -0.15
CA GLY A 24 5.42 0.01 0.29
C GLY A 24 5.92 -0.04 1.74
N THR A 25 5.11 -0.60 2.64
CA THR A 25 5.49 -0.85 4.04
C THR A 25 6.71 -1.73 4.15
N MET A 26 6.69 -2.84 3.44
CA MET A 26 7.78 -3.82 3.42
C MET A 26 9.07 -3.18 2.94
N LEU A 27 9.04 -2.36 1.88
CA LEU A 27 10.23 -1.72 1.33
C LEU A 27 10.88 -0.75 2.33
N ALA A 28 10.10 0.12 2.96
CA ALA A 28 10.57 1.03 4.00
C ALA A 28 11.09 0.25 5.23
N GLY A 29 10.34 -0.74 5.68
CA GLY A 29 10.68 -1.54 6.85
C GLY A 29 11.92 -2.40 6.67
N ARG A 30 12.18 -2.92 5.46
CA ARG A 30 13.43 -3.63 5.15
C ARG A 30 14.66 -2.74 5.24
N ALA A 31 14.52 -1.42 5.10
CA ALA A 31 15.57 -0.44 5.38
C ALA A 31 15.59 0.04 6.84
N GLY A 32 14.72 -0.50 7.70
CA GLY A 32 14.62 -0.13 9.11
C GLY A 32 13.76 1.10 9.40
N VAL A 33 12.96 1.57 8.43
CA VAL A 33 12.03 2.70 8.61
C VAL A 33 10.61 2.17 8.81
N PHE A 34 10.04 2.46 9.97
CA PHE A 34 8.66 2.11 10.28
C PHE A 34 7.73 3.29 9.98
N ASN A 35 6.99 3.19 8.88
CA ASN A 35 6.05 4.22 8.46
C ASN A 35 4.63 3.87 8.92
N VAL A 36 4.07 4.64 9.84
CA VAL A 36 2.70 4.48 10.36
C VAL A 36 1.70 5.37 9.60
N ALA A 37 2.17 6.27 8.73
CA ALA A 37 1.33 7.22 8.01
C ALA A 37 0.53 6.62 6.82
N GLN A 38 0.50 5.31 6.66
CA GLN A 38 -0.01 4.62 5.47
C GLN A 38 -1.44 5.00 5.11
N GLU A 39 -2.34 4.96 6.08
CA GLU A 39 -3.75 5.30 5.86
C GLU A 39 -3.89 6.74 5.35
N GLY A 40 -3.17 7.69 5.97
CA GLY A 40 -3.15 9.08 5.53
C GLY A 40 -2.51 9.27 4.15
N LEU A 41 -1.43 8.54 3.85
CA LEU A 41 -0.78 8.59 2.54
C LEU A 41 -1.66 8.00 1.44
N MET A 42 -2.43 6.95 1.74
CA MET A 42 -3.44 6.41 0.83
C MET A 42 -4.57 7.43 0.61
N MET A 43 -5.08 8.07 1.67
CA MET A 43 -6.09 9.14 1.55
C MET A 43 -5.59 10.33 0.73
N LEU A 44 -4.36 10.76 0.97
CA LEU A 44 -3.72 11.82 0.20
C LEU A 44 -3.56 11.43 -1.27
N GLY A 45 -3.10 10.21 -1.53
CA GLY A 45 -2.98 9.65 -2.88
C GLY A 45 -4.33 9.59 -3.60
N ALA A 46 -5.39 9.16 -2.91
CA ALA A 46 -6.75 9.13 -3.46
C ALA A 46 -7.27 10.52 -3.83
N SER A 47 -7.12 11.50 -2.93
CA SER A 47 -7.54 12.87 -3.16
C SER A 47 -6.77 13.54 -4.30
N VAL A 48 -5.44 13.50 -4.24
CA VAL A 48 -4.56 14.11 -5.25
C VAL A 48 -4.73 13.44 -6.60
N GLY A 49 -4.73 12.09 -6.64
CA GLY A 49 -4.93 11.33 -7.86
C GLY A 49 -6.24 11.68 -8.53
N PHE A 50 -7.33 11.71 -7.78
CA PHE A 50 -8.66 12.09 -8.26
C PHE A 50 -8.69 13.52 -8.80
N LEU A 51 -8.22 14.51 -8.01
CA LEU A 51 -8.26 15.92 -8.39
C LEU A 51 -7.42 16.22 -9.64
N VAL A 52 -6.26 15.60 -9.76
CA VAL A 52 -5.38 15.75 -10.93
C VAL A 52 -6.01 15.08 -12.15
N SER A 53 -6.60 13.88 -12.02
CA SER A 53 -7.30 13.22 -13.10
C SER A 53 -8.50 14.04 -13.59
N LEU A 54 -9.25 14.62 -12.68
CA LEU A 54 -10.39 15.47 -12.99
C LEU A 54 -9.97 16.72 -13.77
N LYS A 55 -8.88 17.38 -13.34
CA LYS A 55 -8.43 18.65 -13.91
C LYS A 55 -7.70 18.49 -15.24
N PHE A 56 -6.90 17.45 -15.39
CA PHE A 56 -6.05 17.24 -16.56
C PHE A 56 -6.58 16.13 -17.50
N GLY A 57 -7.71 15.51 -17.18
CA GLY A 57 -8.39 14.54 -18.05
C GLY A 57 -7.67 13.20 -18.24
N GLY A 58 -6.74 12.83 -17.34
CA GLY A 58 -5.97 11.60 -17.51
C GLY A 58 -5.64 10.89 -16.19
N ASN A 59 -6.11 9.66 -16.03
CA ASN A 59 -5.82 8.84 -14.84
C ASN A 59 -4.34 8.57 -14.64
N LEU A 60 -3.57 8.42 -15.73
CA LEU A 60 -2.12 8.20 -15.66
C LEU A 60 -1.40 9.38 -15.00
N VAL A 61 -1.77 10.62 -15.37
CA VAL A 61 -1.19 11.82 -14.76
C VAL A 61 -1.53 11.88 -13.29
N GLY A 62 -2.79 11.57 -12.92
CA GLY A 62 -3.23 11.49 -11.54
C GLY A 62 -2.42 10.49 -10.71
N LEU A 63 -2.18 9.29 -11.25
CA LEU A 63 -1.36 8.26 -10.60
C LEU A 63 0.09 8.72 -10.39
N VAL A 64 0.72 9.31 -11.41
CA VAL A 64 2.10 9.80 -11.32
C VAL A 64 2.22 10.89 -10.27
N VAL A 65 1.31 11.87 -10.27
CA VAL A 65 1.35 12.97 -9.30
C VAL A 65 1.06 12.45 -7.88
N ALA A 66 0.11 11.53 -7.71
CA ALA A 66 -0.13 10.87 -6.42
C ALA A 66 1.12 10.16 -5.89
N ALA A 67 1.84 9.41 -6.75
CA ALA A 67 3.07 8.74 -6.39
C ALA A 67 4.18 9.74 -5.98
N LEU A 68 4.32 10.86 -6.71
CA LEU A 68 5.30 11.89 -6.39
C LEU A 68 5.00 12.58 -5.05
N VAL A 69 3.75 12.93 -4.81
CA VAL A 69 3.31 13.53 -3.55
C VAL A 69 3.51 12.57 -2.39
N GLY A 70 3.08 11.31 -2.52
CA GLY A 70 3.34 10.29 -1.51
C GLY A 70 4.83 10.06 -1.28
N GLY A 71 5.61 10.00 -2.35
CA GLY A 71 7.08 9.90 -2.30
C GLY A 71 7.73 11.06 -1.56
N PHE A 72 7.24 12.29 -1.75
CA PHE A 72 7.71 13.47 -1.02
C PHE A 72 7.44 13.36 0.49
N PHE A 73 6.24 12.95 0.88
CA PHE A 73 5.91 12.74 2.30
C PHE A 73 6.77 11.61 2.92
N GLY A 74 7.00 10.53 2.19
CA GLY A 74 7.89 9.45 2.62
C GLY A 74 9.35 9.87 2.70
N TRP A 75 9.82 10.68 1.76
CA TRP A 75 11.15 11.28 1.80
C TRP A 75 11.30 12.17 3.03
N PHE A 76 10.31 13.03 3.30
CA PHE A 76 10.28 13.90 4.47
C PHE A 76 10.33 13.10 5.77
N LEU A 77 9.50 12.05 5.91
CA LEU A 77 9.53 11.13 7.06
C LEU A 77 10.92 10.52 7.24
N GLY A 78 11.47 9.94 6.18
CA GLY A 78 12.80 9.32 6.21
C GLY A 78 13.91 10.30 6.55
N TRP A 79 13.81 11.54 6.04
CA TRP A 79 14.78 12.61 6.31
C TRP A 79 14.71 13.07 7.77
N VAL A 80 13.52 13.39 8.28
CA VAL A 80 13.32 13.86 9.66
C VAL A 80 13.74 12.82 10.66
N THR A 81 13.28 11.59 10.52
CA THR A 81 13.57 10.50 11.46
C THR A 81 15.04 10.07 11.43
N THR A 82 15.70 10.15 10.29
CA THR A 82 17.11 9.79 10.15
C THR A 82 18.05 10.93 10.57
N ARG A 83 17.73 12.18 10.21
CA ARG A 83 18.61 13.33 10.49
C ARG A 83 18.51 13.81 11.92
N PHE A 84 17.27 13.91 12.43
CA PHE A 84 17.01 14.41 13.79
C PHE A 84 16.84 13.30 14.82
N ARG A 85 16.88 12.03 14.36
CA ARG A 85 16.77 10.84 15.24
C ARG A 85 15.46 10.84 16.06
N LEU A 86 14.40 11.42 15.51
CA LEU A 86 13.09 11.49 16.15
C LEU A 86 12.40 10.12 16.09
N ASP A 87 11.49 9.90 17.03
CA ASP A 87 10.72 8.67 17.07
C ASP A 87 9.86 8.51 15.80
N GLN A 88 10.05 7.38 15.12
CA GLN A 88 9.44 7.10 13.81
C GLN A 88 7.93 6.91 13.92
N PHE A 89 7.45 6.37 15.04
CA PHE A 89 6.04 6.16 15.28
C PHE A 89 5.32 7.50 15.46
N VAL A 90 5.88 8.38 16.30
CA VAL A 90 5.31 9.71 16.58
C VAL A 90 5.27 10.56 15.30
N ILE A 91 6.37 10.62 14.56
CA ILE A 91 6.41 11.37 13.29
C ILE A 91 5.49 10.75 12.24
N GLY A 92 5.44 9.41 12.16
CA GLY A 92 4.51 8.69 11.29
C GLY A 92 3.06 9.02 11.59
N LEU A 93 2.68 9.05 12.87
CA LEU A 93 1.32 9.41 13.30
C LEU A 93 1.00 10.89 13.02
N ALA A 94 1.94 11.79 13.24
CA ALA A 94 1.77 13.20 12.89
C ALA A 94 1.56 13.38 11.37
N LEU A 95 2.32 12.66 10.55
CA LEU A 95 2.16 12.65 9.09
C LEU A 95 0.85 12.00 8.64
N PHE A 96 0.34 10.99 9.36
CA PHE A 96 -0.98 10.42 9.10
C PHE A 96 -2.07 11.50 9.21
N PHE A 97 -2.10 12.25 10.31
CA PHE A 97 -3.07 13.33 10.49
C PHE A 97 -2.86 14.47 9.49
N ALA A 98 -1.61 14.86 9.24
CA ALA A 98 -1.29 15.88 8.26
C ALA A 98 -1.73 15.48 6.84
N ALA A 99 -1.42 14.27 6.40
CA ALA A 99 -1.78 13.77 5.07
C ALA A 99 -3.30 13.66 4.90
N THR A 100 -4.00 13.16 5.92
CA THR A 100 -5.48 13.08 5.92
C THR A 100 -6.10 14.49 5.89
N GLY A 101 -5.60 15.41 6.71
CA GLY A 101 -6.06 16.81 6.72
C GLY A 101 -5.83 17.52 5.39
N VAL A 102 -4.65 17.33 4.79
CA VAL A 102 -4.32 17.89 3.47
C VAL A 102 -5.22 17.28 2.38
N ALA A 103 -5.48 15.97 2.42
CA ALA A 103 -6.38 15.31 1.48
C ALA A 103 -7.79 15.91 1.48
N SER A 104 -8.38 16.08 2.68
CA SER A 104 -9.70 16.70 2.85
C SER A 104 -9.70 18.18 2.46
N LEU A 105 -8.65 18.92 2.85
CA LEU A 105 -8.52 20.35 2.51
C LEU A 105 -8.43 20.56 0.99
N LEU A 106 -7.58 19.82 0.31
CA LEU A 106 -7.42 19.90 -1.15
C LEU A 106 -8.74 19.63 -1.87
N TYR A 107 -9.46 18.61 -1.46
CA TYR A 107 -10.76 18.29 -2.05
C TYR A 107 -11.76 19.43 -1.83
N LYS A 108 -11.90 19.92 -0.60
CA LYS A 108 -12.83 21.02 -0.25
C LYS A 108 -12.50 22.34 -0.94
N VAL A 109 -11.23 22.66 -1.11
CA VAL A 109 -10.79 23.89 -1.77
C VAL A 109 -11.02 23.84 -3.28
N VAL A 110 -10.80 22.68 -3.91
CA VAL A 110 -10.90 22.54 -5.37
C VAL A 110 -12.33 22.28 -5.84
N ILE A 111 -13.07 21.43 -5.13
CA ILE A 111 -14.41 21.00 -5.50
C ILE A 111 -15.51 21.78 -4.74
N GLY A 112 -15.24 22.16 -3.50
CA GLY A 112 -16.24 22.74 -2.61
C GLY A 112 -17.17 21.68 -2.00
N VAL A 113 -18.29 22.15 -1.45
CA VAL A 113 -19.38 21.32 -0.95
C VAL A 113 -20.44 21.21 -2.03
N THR A 114 -20.51 20.07 -2.70
CA THR A 114 -21.46 19.83 -3.80
C THR A 114 -22.37 18.64 -3.46
N LEU A 115 -23.65 18.75 -3.86
CA LEU A 115 -24.60 17.65 -3.73
C LEU A 115 -24.32 16.51 -4.74
N GLN A 116 -23.67 16.84 -5.84
CA GLN A 116 -23.26 15.88 -6.87
C GLN A 116 -21.74 15.95 -7.02
N PRO A 117 -21.00 15.02 -6.43
CA PRO A 117 -19.55 14.96 -6.59
C PRO A 117 -19.20 14.72 -8.07
N PRO A 118 -18.15 15.38 -8.59
CA PRO A 118 -17.71 15.17 -9.95
C PRO A 118 -17.22 13.73 -10.14
N LEU A 119 -17.37 13.22 -11.35
CA LEU A 119 -16.96 11.88 -11.74
C LEU A 119 -15.78 11.95 -12.72
N ILE A 120 -14.83 11.04 -12.55
CA ILE A 120 -13.78 10.77 -13.52
C ILE A 120 -14.07 9.43 -14.20
N PRO A 121 -13.61 9.22 -15.45
CA PRO A 121 -13.68 7.89 -16.06
C PRO A 121 -12.85 6.90 -15.24
N THR A 122 -13.42 5.73 -15.01
CA THR A 122 -12.69 4.62 -14.37
C THR A 122 -11.62 4.06 -15.30
N LEU A 123 -10.64 3.36 -14.74
CA LEU A 123 -9.61 2.70 -15.53
C LEU A 123 -10.23 1.56 -16.35
N ASP A 124 -9.98 1.59 -17.65
CA ASP A 124 -10.43 0.55 -18.57
C ASP A 124 -9.66 -0.76 -18.34
N ASP A 125 -10.37 -1.87 -18.55
CA ASP A 125 -9.76 -3.19 -18.54
C ASP A 125 -8.93 -3.43 -19.81
N VAL A 126 -7.69 -3.86 -19.63
CA VAL A 126 -6.79 -4.24 -20.72
C VAL A 126 -6.90 -5.74 -20.94
N SER A 127 -7.50 -6.13 -22.06
CA SER A 127 -7.54 -7.54 -22.46
C SER A 127 -6.25 -7.94 -23.17
N ILE A 128 -5.56 -8.96 -22.66
CA ILE A 128 -4.38 -9.52 -23.33
C ILE A 128 -4.85 -10.52 -24.40
N PRO A 129 -4.61 -10.23 -25.71
CA PRO A 129 -5.03 -11.12 -26.79
C PRO A 129 -4.49 -12.55 -26.59
N LEU A 130 -5.20 -13.56 -27.04
CA LEU A 130 -4.93 -14.98 -26.89
C LEU A 130 -5.16 -15.56 -25.49
N LEU A 131 -4.70 -14.89 -24.42
CA LEU A 131 -4.80 -15.39 -23.03
C LEU A 131 -6.17 -15.09 -22.41
N SER A 132 -6.83 -14.06 -22.89
CA SER A 132 -8.20 -13.70 -22.45
C SER A 132 -9.27 -14.70 -22.84
N SER A 133 -9.02 -15.60 -23.82
CA SER A 133 -9.95 -16.62 -24.28
C SER A 133 -9.94 -17.91 -23.43
N ILE A 134 -9.00 -18.05 -22.50
CA ILE A 134 -8.92 -19.23 -21.63
C ILE A 134 -10.13 -19.24 -20.68
N PRO A 135 -10.92 -20.34 -20.62
CA PRO A 135 -12.05 -20.43 -19.71
C PRO A 135 -11.62 -20.22 -18.25
N VAL A 136 -12.35 -19.39 -17.49
CA VAL A 136 -12.12 -19.03 -16.09
C VAL A 136 -10.86 -18.17 -15.88
N LEU A 137 -9.67 -18.58 -16.31
CA LEU A 137 -8.41 -17.87 -16.10
C LEU A 137 -8.29 -16.60 -16.96
N GLY A 138 -8.91 -16.61 -18.16
CA GLY A 138 -8.90 -15.45 -19.06
C GLY A 138 -9.48 -14.19 -18.42
N PRO A 139 -10.73 -14.19 -18.01
CA PRO A 139 -11.36 -13.07 -17.34
C PRO A 139 -10.70 -12.71 -16.01
N VAL A 140 -10.24 -13.69 -15.24
CA VAL A 140 -9.68 -13.48 -13.89
C VAL A 140 -8.33 -12.78 -13.93
N LEU A 141 -7.43 -13.15 -14.84
CA LEU A 141 -6.04 -12.68 -14.85
C LEU A 141 -5.70 -11.80 -16.06
N PHE A 142 -6.38 -11.95 -17.18
CA PHE A 142 -6.02 -11.34 -18.47
C PHE A 142 -7.03 -10.30 -18.99
N GLN A 143 -8.06 -10.01 -18.20
CA GLN A 143 -9.02 -8.93 -18.45
C GLN A 143 -9.13 -8.07 -17.18
N GLN A 144 -8.07 -7.34 -16.89
CA GLN A 144 -7.94 -6.53 -15.68
C GLN A 144 -7.43 -5.12 -16.02
N SER A 145 -7.63 -4.17 -15.12
CA SER A 145 -7.07 -2.83 -15.28
C SER A 145 -5.54 -2.84 -15.31
N ALA A 146 -4.93 -1.87 -16.00
CA ALA A 146 -3.48 -1.73 -16.10
C ALA A 146 -2.79 -1.69 -14.71
N MET A 147 -3.47 -1.19 -13.69
CA MET A 147 -2.96 -1.12 -12.32
C MET A 147 -2.83 -2.49 -11.65
N VAL A 148 -3.68 -3.46 -12.01
CA VAL A 148 -3.55 -4.84 -11.54
C VAL A 148 -2.23 -5.42 -12.02
N TYR A 149 -1.94 -5.30 -13.31
CA TYR A 149 -0.66 -5.77 -13.87
C TYR A 149 0.53 -5.04 -13.25
N LEU A 150 0.43 -3.72 -13.06
CA LEU A 150 1.45 -2.93 -12.39
C LEU A 150 1.74 -3.46 -10.97
N ALA A 151 0.72 -3.78 -10.18
CA ALA A 151 0.88 -4.28 -8.82
C ALA A 151 1.64 -5.63 -8.78
N PHE A 152 1.33 -6.54 -9.72
CA PHE A 152 2.06 -7.81 -9.85
C PHE A 152 3.50 -7.60 -10.33
N VAL A 153 3.71 -6.73 -11.32
CA VAL A 153 5.05 -6.37 -11.82
C VAL A 153 5.89 -5.73 -10.72
N VAL A 154 5.34 -4.80 -9.95
CA VAL A 154 6.01 -4.18 -8.79
C VAL A 154 6.40 -5.24 -7.76
N SER A 155 5.52 -6.20 -7.47
CA SER A 155 5.83 -7.28 -6.54
C SER A 155 6.98 -8.17 -7.03
N GLY A 156 6.97 -8.53 -8.31
CA GLY A 156 8.06 -9.30 -8.94
C GLY A 156 9.38 -8.53 -8.97
N LEU A 157 9.31 -7.23 -9.31
CA LEU A 157 10.47 -6.33 -9.33
C LEU A 157 11.07 -6.16 -7.93
N LEU A 158 10.25 -5.97 -6.90
CA LEU A 158 10.71 -5.87 -5.52
C LEU A 158 11.33 -7.19 -5.03
N TYR A 159 10.75 -8.33 -5.41
CA TYR A 159 11.36 -9.62 -5.13
C TYR A 159 12.74 -9.75 -5.78
N TRP A 160 12.85 -9.44 -7.07
CA TRP A 160 14.11 -9.46 -7.80
C TRP A 160 15.12 -8.47 -7.21
N LEU A 161 14.70 -7.21 -6.96
CA LEU A 161 15.53 -6.19 -6.35
C LEU A 161 16.10 -6.64 -5.01
N LEU A 162 15.22 -7.12 -4.11
CA LEU A 162 15.62 -7.48 -2.74
C LEU A 162 16.48 -8.73 -2.67
N TYR A 163 16.26 -9.74 -3.53
CA TYR A 163 16.90 -11.05 -3.36
C TYR A 163 17.90 -11.41 -4.46
N ARG A 164 17.93 -10.67 -5.56
CA ARG A 164 18.79 -10.97 -6.71
C ARG A 164 19.77 -9.83 -7.05
N THR A 165 19.75 -8.70 -6.32
CA THR A 165 20.63 -7.56 -6.59
C THR A 165 21.50 -7.17 -5.40
N ASN A 166 22.66 -6.56 -5.69
CA ASN A 166 23.52 -5.98 -4.66
C ASN A 166 22.88 -4.80 -3.92
N HIS A 167 21.98 -4.06 -4.58
CA HIS A 167 21.23 -2.98 -3.94
C HIS A 167 20.27 -3.52 -2.88
N GLY A 168 19.59 -4.63 -3.18
CA GLY A 168 18.71 -5.30 -2.22
C GLY A 168 19.48 -5.90 -1.02
N LEU A 169 20.69 -6.40 -1.25
CA LEU A 169 21.55 -6.87 -0.16
C LEU A 169 21.93 -5.70 0.78
N LYS A 170 22.38 -4.57 0.21
CA LYS A 170 22.69 -3.34 0.97
C LYS A 170 21.48 -2.83 1.74
N LEU A 171 20.32 -2.82 1.13
CA LEU A 171 19.07 -2.38 1.75
C LEU A 171 18.72 -3.25 2.96
N ARG A 172 18.74 -4.57 2.80
CA ARG A 172 18.43 -5.52 3.88
C ARG A 172 19.47 -5.46 5.00
N SER A 173 20.77 -5.28 4.70
CA SER A 173 21.79 -5.12 5.71
C SER A 173 21.57 -3.88 6.59
N VAL A 174 21.08 -2.77 6.01
CA VAL A 174 20.72 -1.56 6.77
C VAL A 174 19.58 -1.83 7.75
N GLY A 175 18.60 -2.64 7.40
CA GLY A 175 17.48 -2.98 8.30
C GLY A 175 17.82 -4.02 9.35
N GLU A 176 18.83 -4.87 9.12
CA GLU A 176 19.24 -5.89 10.09
C GLU A 176 20.36 -5.39 11.03
N ASN A 177 21.40 -4.77 10.46
CA ASN A 177 22.51 -4.22 11.24
C ASN A 177 23.09 -2.99 10.53
N PRO A 178 22.56 -1.78 10.80
CA PRO A 178 23.02 -0.56 10.15
C PRO A 178 24.47 -0.22 10.46
N LYS A 179 24.97 -0.61 11.64
CA LYS A 179 26.37 -0.38 12.05
C LYS A 179 27.35 -1.20 11.20
N ALA A 180 27.05 -2.47 11.00
CA ALA A 180 27.85 -3.32 10.11
C ALA A 180 27.73 -2.86 8.63
N ALA A 181 26.56 -2.41 8.19
CA ALA A 181 26.37 -1.87 6.85
C ALA A 181 27.20 -0.59 6.63
N ASP A 182 27.22 0.33 7.62
CA ASP A 182 27.98 1.58 7.55
C ASP A 182 29.49 1.32 7.52
N SER A 183 30.01 0.37 8.33
CA SER A 183 31.42 -0.01 8.33
C SER A 183 31.90 -0.61 6.99
N LEU A 184 30.96 -1.18 6.21
CA LEU A 184 31.20 -1.65 4.84
C LEU A 184 30.96 -0.58 3.75
N GLY A 185 30.79 0.70 4.15
CA GLY A 185 30.63 1.83 3.24
C GLY A 185 29.21 2.03 2.68
N VAL A 186 28.19 1.39 3.26
CA VAL A 186 26.80 1.62 2.86
C VAL A 186 26.28 2.88 3.54
N ASN A 187 25.80 3.85 2.76
CA ASN A 187 25.19 5.06 3.31
C ASN A 187 23.79 4.74 3.89
N VAL A 188 23.73 4.51 5.21
CA VAL A 188 22.52 4.15 5.94
C VAL A 188 21.43 5.21 5.81
N ALA A 189 21.79 6.50 5.99
CA ALA A 189 20.83 7.60 5.91
C ALA A 189 20.17 7.68 4.53
N ARG A 190 20.97 7.68 3.48
CA ARG A 190 20.47 7.74 2.10
C ARG A 190 19.57 6.56 1.76
N THR A 191 19.94 5.34 2.18
CA THR A 191 19.16 4.13 1.96
C THR A 191 17.80 4.24 2.65
N ARG A 192 17.75 4.63 3.92
CA ARG A 192 16.50 4.82 4.68
C ARG A 192 15.58 5.84 4.03
N ILE A 193 16.10 7.02 3.68
CA ILE A 193 15.31 8.10 3.08
C ILE A 193 14.69 7.66 1.76
N TRP A 194 15.46 7.07 0.85
CA TRP A 194 14.93 6.67 -0.47
C TRP A 194 13.98 5.48 -0.39
N CYS A 195 14.22 4.52 0.51
CA CYS A 195 13.28 3.40 0.72
C CYS A 195 11.97 3.88 1.34
N SER A 196 12.02 4.85 2.25
CA SER A 196 10.82 5.48 2.80
C SER A 196 10.04 6.25 1.72
N ALA A 197 10.74 7.01 0.86
CA ALA A 197 10.13 7.72 -0.26
C ALA A 197 9.44 6.75 -1.24
N ALA A 198 10.15 5.74 -1.71
CA ALA A 198 9.60 4.76 -2.64
C ALA A 198 8.45 3.96 -2.03
N GLY A 199 8.56 3.58 -0.74
CA GLY A 199 7.48 2.91 -0.01
C GLY A 199 6.21 3.76 0.09
N ALA A 200 6.36 5.03 0.44
CA ALA A 200 5.23 5.96 0.54
C ALA A 200 4.61 6.30 -0.83
N ALA A 201 5.40 6.33 -1.90
CA ALA A 201 4.89 6.45 -3.27
C ALA A 201 3.96 5.30 -3.63
N LEU A 202 4.32 4.06 -3.28
CA LEU A 202 3.46 2.88 -3.48
C LEU A 202 2.18 2.94 -2.65
N MET A 203 2.25 3.47 -1.41
CA MET A 203 1.06 3.68 -0.56
C MET A 203 0.11 4.71 -1.17
N ALA A 204 0.62 5.81 -1.69
CA ALA A 204 -0.19 6.83 -2.36
C ALA A 204 -0.79 6.31 -3.67
N LEU A 205 -0.06 5.51 -4.45
CA LEU A 205 -0.60 4.81 -5.63
C LEU A 205 -1.74 3.86 -5.25
N ALA A 206 -1.59 3.11 -4.15
CA ALA A 206 -2.65 2.24 -3.63
C ALA A 206 -3.94 3.04 -3.31
N GLY A 207 -3.77 4.23 -2.75
CA GLY A 207 -4.89 5.13 -2.48
C GLY A 207 -5.52 5.69 -3.75
N ALA A 208 -4.71 6.20 -4.69
CA ALA A 208 -5.18 6.76 -5.96
C ALA A 208 -5.94 5.75 -6.82
N TYR A 209 -5.62 4.48 -6.70
CA TYR A 209 -6.33 3.40 -7.37
C TYR A 209 -7.82 3.34 -6.99
N LEU A 210 -8.17 3.64 -5.73
CA LEU A 210 -9.54 3.48 -5.23
C LEU A 210 -10.58 4.32 -6.01
N PRO A 211 -10.44 5.65 -6.12
CA PRO A 211 -11.39 6.45 -6.89
C PRO A 211 -11.35 6.13 -8.38
N MET A 212 -10.19 5.74 -8.92
CA MET A 212 -10.03 5.46 -10.34
C MET A 212 -10.58 4.10 -10.79
N THR A 213 -10.87 3.20 -9.84
CA THR A 213 -11.34 1.83 -10.17
C THR A 213 -12.76 1.56 -9.68
N TYR A 214 -13.08 1.98 -8.45
CA TYR A 214 -14.36 1.56 -7.86
C TYR A 214 -15.50 2.55 -8.06
N THR A 215 -15.25 3.83 -7.84
CA THR A 215 -16.35 4.80 -7.67
C THR A 215 -16.37 5.91 -8.71
N GLY A 216 -15.26 6.15 -9.40
CA GLY A 216 -15.11 7.32 -10.26
C GLY A 216 -15.09 8.65 -9.51
N THR A 217 -15.14 8.62 -8.16
CA THR A 217 -15.15 9.83 -7.34
C THR A 217 -14.38 9.63 -6.05
N TYR A 218 -13.92 10.73 -5.47
CA TYR A 218 -13.30 10.72 -4.15
C TYR A 218 -14.34 10.94 -3.06
N THR A 219 -14.27 10.13 -2.01
CA THR A 219 -15.06 10.30 -0.79
C THR A 219 -14.16 10.28 0.44
N GLU A 220 -14.43 11.14 1.42
CA GLU A 220 -13.69 11.12 2.69
C GLU A 220 -13.85 9.75 3.37
N GLY A 221 -12.74 9.18 3.82
CA GLY A 221 -12.74 7.87 4.46
C GLY A 221 -12.78 6.66 3.51
N MET A 222 -12.70 6.84 2.19
CA MET A 222 -12.81 5.74 1.22
C MET A 222 -11.71 4.66 1.37
N VAL A 223 -10.60 4.96 2.00
CA VAL A 223 -9.53 3.99 2.30
C VAL A 223 -10.01 2.95 3.31
N ALA A 224 -10.89 3.35 4.25
CA ALA A 224 -11.61 2.46 5.16
C ALA A 224 -10.71 1.46 5.93
N GLY A 225 -9.57 1.94 6.43
CA GLY A 225 -8.64 1.12 7.23
C GLY A 225 -7.71 0.20 6.45
N ARG A 226 -7.75 0.21 5.10
CA ARG A 226 -6.87 -0.64 4.27
C ARG A 226 -5.38 -0.36 4.49
N GLY A 227 -5.01 0.89 4.84
CA GLY A 227 -3.63 1.23 5.20
C GLY A 227 -3.17 0.53 6.48
N TRP A 228 -4.02 0.46 7.50
CA TRP A 228 -3.72 -0.30 8.72
C TRP A 228 -3.62 -1.80 8.47
N LEU A 229 -4.51 -2.33 7.64
CA LEU A 229 -4.43 -3.73 7.20
C LEU A 229 -3.15 -4.02 6.41
N ALA A 230 -2.65 -3.06 5.64
CA ALA A 230 -1.39 -3.21 4.91
C ALA A 230 -0.17 -3.31 5.85
N ILE A 231 -0.19 -2.63 7.01
CA ILE A 231 0.83 -2.84 8.06
C ILE A 231 0.76 -4.29 8.55
N ALA A 232 -0.43 -4.75 8.93
CA ALA A 232 -0.63 -6.12 9.38
C ALA A 232 -0.17 -7.14 8.34
N LEU A 233 -0.46 -6.88 7.05
CA LEU A 233 0.00 -7.69 5.92
C LEU A 233 1.53 -7.76 5.81
N ALA A 234 2.24 -6.65 6.04
CA ALA A 234 3.70 -6.65 6.01
C ALA A 234 4.29 -7.52 7.13
N PHE A 235 3.71 -7.46 8.33
CA PHE A 235 4.09 -8.35 9.44
C PHE A 235 3.74 -9.80 9.14
N PHE A 236 2.52 -10.08 8.69
CA PHE A 236 2.06 -11.40 8.30
C PHE A 236 2.91 -12.01 7.17
N GLY A 237 3.23 -11.22 6.14
CA GLY A 237 4.08 -11.63 5.03
C GLY A 237 5.57 -11.78 5.42
N GLY A 238 5.94 -11.59 6.69
CA GLY A 238 7.32 -11.71 7.16
C GLY A 238 8.28 -10.80 6.40
N TRP A 239 7.80 -9.64 5.96
CA TRP A 239 8.55 -8.66 5.18
C TRP A 239 9.10 -9.23 3.85
N ARG A 240 8.34 -10.13 3.22
CA ARG A 240 8.71 -10.78 1.94
C ARG A 240 7.63 -10.54 0.89
N PRO A 241 8.00 -10.07 -0.33
CA PRO A 241 7.05 -9.74 -1.39
C PRO A 241 6.06 -10.86 -1.74
N GLN A 242 6.55 -12.10 -1.84
CA GLN A 242 5.72 -13.24 -2.22
C GLN A 242 4.64 -13.59 -1.19
N TYR A 243 4.94 -13.48 0.10
CA TYR A 243 3.95 -13.75 1.15
C TYR A 243 2.95 -12.60 1.30
N ILE A 244 3.36 -11.36 0.98
CA ILE A 244 2.45 -10.21 0.88
C ILE A 244 1.43 -10.45 -0.23
N LEU A 245 1.83 -10.98 -1.38
CA LEU A 245 0.88 -11.35 -2.44
C LEU A 245 -0.17 -12.34 -1.96
N LEU A 246 0.25 -13.42 -1.30
CA LEU A 246 -0.67 -14.42 -0.75
C LEU A 246 -1.59 -13.83 0.32
N GLY A 247 -1.05 -13.02 1.21
CA GLY A 247 -1.84 -12.32 2.22
C GLY A 247 -2.84 -11.34 1.60
N SER A 248 -2.44 -10.61 0.57
CA SER A 248 -3.34 -9.69 -0.15
C SER A 248 -4.49 -10.43 -0.83
N ALA A 249 -4.23 -11.62 -1.39
CA ALA A 249 -5.29 -12.48 -1.95
C ALA A 249 -6.29 -12.93 -0.87
N PHE A 250 -5.78 -13.32 0.29
CA PHE A 250 -6.62 -13.72 1.43
C PHE A 250 -7.51 -12.56 1.90
N PHE A 251 -6.92 -11.36 2.14
CA PHE A 251 -7.68 -10.21 2.62
C PHE A 251 -8.69 -9.70 1.59
N ALA A 252 -8.29 -9.59 0.33
CA ALA A 252 -9.19 -9.23 -0.76
C ALA A 252 -10.33 -10.26 -0.91
N GLY A 253 -10.02 -11.55 -0.77
CA GLY A 253 -11.03 -12.61 -0.76
C GLY A 253 -12.06 -12.45 0.35
N MET A 254 -11.61 -12.11 1.57
CA MET A 254 -12.49 -11.85 2.71
C MET A 254 -13.35 -10.58 2.50
N GLU A 255 -12.77 -9.52 1.92
CA GLU A 255 -13.51 -8.29 1.59
C GLU A 255 -14.60 -8.56 0.54
N VAL A 256 -14.27 -9.24 -0.54
CA VAL A 256 -15.24 -9.59 -1.61
C VAL A 256 -16.30 -10.57 -1.09
N LEU A 257 -15.93 -11.52 -0.22
CA LEU A 257 -16.88 -12.41 0.43
C LEU A 257 -17.86 -11.62 1.31
N ALA A 258 -17.35 -10.68 2.12
CA ALA A 258 -18.19 -9.81 2.94
C ALA A 258 -19.19 -9.02 2.11
N LEU A 259 -18.74 -8.45 0.97
CA LEU A 259 -19.62 -7.74 0.03
C LEU A 259 -20.70 -8.66 -0.55
N ARG A 260 -20.36 -9.88 -0.95
CA ARG A 260 -21.35 -10.84 -1.48
C ARG A 260 -22.39 -11.26 -0.44
N VAL A 261 -21.95 -11.49 0.79
CA VAL A 261 -22.86 -11.81 1.91
C VAL A 261 -23.84 -10.67 2.17
N GLN A 262 -23.38 -9.41 2.07
CA GLN A 262 -24.25 -8.24 2.21
C GLN A 262 -25.31 -8.15 1.13
N VAL A 263 -24.93 -8.41 -0.12
CA VAL A 263 -25.86 -8.37 -1.28
C VAL A 263 -26.81 -9.59 -1.29
N GLY A 264 -26.37 -10.71 -0.71
CA GLY A 264 -27.15 -11.95 -0.67
C GLY A 264 -28.38 -11.96 0.26
N GLY A 265 -28.69 -10.83 0.94
CA GLY A 265 -29.94 -10.65 1.70
C GLY A 265 -30.01 -11.45 2.99
N LEU A 266 -28.88 -11.86 3.57
CA LEU A 266 -28.87 -12.43 4.91
C LEU A 266 -29.25 -11.38 5.95
N ASP A 267 -30.18 -11.68 6.84
CA ASP A 267 -30.62 -10.82 7.95
C ASP A 267 -29.53 -10.66 9.04
N VAL A 268 -28.30 -10.35 8.63
CA VAL A 268 -27.18 -10.09 9.51
C VAL A 268 -26.89 -8.58 9.45
N PRO A 269 -26.81 -7.87 10.58
CA PRO A 269 -26.46 -6.46 10.58
C PRO A 269 -25.14 -6.22 9.86
N HIS A 270 -25.13 -5.21 8.96
CA HIS A 270 -23.99 -4.84 8.11
C HIS A 270 -22.67 -4.72 8.88
N GLN A 271 -22.73 -4.27 10.15
CA GLN A 271 -21.57 -4.08 11.02
C GLN A 271 -20.81 -5.39 11.27
N PHE A 272 -21.53 -6.51 11.50
CA PHE A 272 -20.90 -7.82 11.72
C PHE A 272 -20.19 -8.34 10.48
N ILE A 273 -20.79 -8.13 9.30
CA ILE A 273 -20.19 -8.55 8.04
C ILE A 273 -18.92 -7.71 7.75
N SER A 274 -18.96 -6.41 8.00
CA SER A 274 -17.82 -5.49 7.82
C SER A 274 -16.67 -5.79 8.80
N MET A 275 -16.92 -6.43 9.95
CA MET A 275 -15.87 -6.86 10.88
C MET A 275 -15.09 -8.10 10.39
N LEU A 276 -15.63 -8.85 9.45
CA LEU A 276 -15.10 -10.15 9.02
C LEU A 276 -13.63 -10.08 8.57
N PRO A 277 -13.18 -9.14 7.70
CA PRO A 277 -11.78 -9.00 7.35
C PRO A 277 -10.86 -8.68 8.54
N TYR A 278 -11.33 -7.86 9.48
CA TYR A 278 -10.54 -7.48 10.65
C TYR A 278 -10.40 -8.62 11.66
N VAL A 279 -11.48 -9.37 11.91
CA VAL A 279 -11.44 -10.56 12.76
C VAL A 279 -10.53 -11.62 12.14
N ALA A 280 -10.64 -11.85 10.83
CA ALA A 280 -9.74 -12.75 10.12
C ALA A 280 -8.27 -12.32 10.24
N THR A 281 -8.00 -11.00 10.19
CA THR A 281 -6.66 -10.43 10.44
C THR A 281 -6.13 -10.79 11.80
N LEU A 282 -6.92 -10.59 12.85
CA LEU A 282 -6.52 -10.91 14.22
C LEU A 282 -6.20 -12.39 14.39
N LEU A 283 -7.07 -13.27 13.87
CA LEU A 283 -6.84 -14.71 13.92
C LEU A 283 -5.57 -15.11 13.19
N VAL A 284 -5.36 -14.61 11.98
CA VAL A 284 -4.16 -14.89 11.21
C VAL A 284 -2.90 -14.36 11.92
N MET A 285 -2.94 -13.14 12.49
CA MET A 285 -1.81 -12.58 13.21
C MET A 285 -1.44 -13.40 14.45
N MET A 286 -2.42 -13.94 15.19
CA MET A 286 -2.15 -14.82 16.36
C MET A 286 -1.26 -16.02 16.00
N PHE A 287 -1.44 -16.57 14.79
CA PHE A 287 -0.65 -17.72 14.32
C PHE A 287 0.63 -17.30 13.58
N ALA A 288 0.55 -16.26 12.75
CA ALA A 288 1.63 -15.85 11.87
C ALA A 288 2.79 -15.15 12.58
N LEU A 289 2.54 -14.42 13.68
CA LEU A 289 3.59 -13.72 14.44
C LEU A 289 4.67 -14.68 14.96
N ARG A 290 4.35 -15.95 15.17
CA ARG A 290 5.33 -16.97 15.58
C ARG A 290 6.41 -17.22 14.52
N PHE A 291 6.12 -16.93 13.26
CA PHE A 291 7.00 -17.17 12.12
C PHE A 291 7.50 -15.87 11.45
N ALA A 292 7.00 -14.71 11.88
CA ALA A 292 7.36 -13.43 11.30
C ALA A 292 8.78 -13.03 11.73
N ARG A 293 9.68 -12.92 10.74
CA ARG A 293 11.02 -12.36 10.94
C ARG A 293 10.99 -10.87 10.71
N ILE A 294 10.88 -10.11 11.80
CA ILE A 294 10.89 -8.65 11.77
C ILE A 294 12.33 -8.16 11.60
N PRO A 295 12.62 -7.18 10.72
CA PRO A 295 13.96 -6.59 10.62
C PRO A 295 14.41 -6.06 11.98
N ALA A 296 15.63 -6.38 12.41
CA ALA A 296 16.10 -6.15 13.79
C ALA A 296 16.15 -4.66 14.18
N PHE A 297 16.37 -3.78 13.19
CA PHE A 297 16.41 -2.33 13.37
C PHE A 297 15.16 -1.61 12.88
N LEU A 298 14.03 -2.32 12.72
CA LEU A 298 12.78 -1.69 12.37
C LEU A 298 12.33 -0.69 13.45
N GLY A 299 12.06 0.55 13.04
CA GLY A 299 11.60 1.61 13.94
C GLY A 299 12.68 2.17 14.87
N ARG A 300 13.90 1.66 14.80
CA ARG A 300 15.00 2.11 15.66
C ARG A 300 15.85 3.18 14.95
N ASN A 301 16.24 4.19 15.73
CA ASN A 301 17.15 5.20 15.24
C ASN A 301 18.59 4.66 15.20
N TYR A 302 19.33 5.06 14.18
CA TYR A 302 20.74 4.71 14.03
C TYR A 302 21.61 5.92 14.32
N ASP A 303 22.57 5.73 15.22
CA ASP A 303 23.63 6.69 15.51
C ASP A 303 24.99 6.06 15.24
N ARG A 304 25.75 6.72 14.36
CA ARG A 304 27.12 6.29 14.00
C ARG A 304 28.09 6.36 15.18
N GLU A 305 27.89 7.38 16.06
CA GLU A 305 28.81 7.68 17.17
C GLU A 305 28.48 6.91 18.45
N SER A 306 27.31 6.30 18.56
CA SER A 306 26.94 5.53 19.75
C SER A 306 27.76 4.26 19.86
N ARG A 307 28.52 4.11 20.97
CA ARG A 307 29.32 2.92 21.26
C ARG A 307 28.47 1.72 21.72
N THR A 308 27.23 1.98 22.16
CA THR A 308 26.29 0.96 22.66
C THR A 308 25.06 0.90 21.76
N SER A 309 24.84 -0.26 21.12
CA SER A 309 23.55 -0.62 20.56
C SER A 309 22.68 -1.18 21.67
N HIS A 310 21.78 -0.39 22.22
CA HIS A 310 20.70 -0.88 23.08
C HIS A 310 19.50 -1.27 22.24
#